data_dee8e19000a84a343c8ec6d25c78a036
#
_entry.id   dee8e19000a84a343c8ec6d25c78a036
#
_cell.length_a   1.000
_cell.length_b   1.000
_cell.length_c   1.000
_cell.angle_alpha   90.00
_cell.angle_beta   90.00
_cell.angle_gamma   90.00
#
_symmetry.space_group_name_H-M   'P 1'
#
loop_
_entity.id
_entity.type
_entity.pdbx_description
1 polymer ?
#
loop_
_entity_poly.entity_id
_entity_poly.type
_entity_poly.pdbx_seq_one_letter_code
_entity_poly.pdbx_strand_id
1 'polypeptide(L)'
;NILVAPIGAPMENGVSDVKVWLPAGNDWYEWHTGTLLNGGQELIRQFSIEEYPIYVKAGAVIPMYGKEVNSLDDNPKKQIIGIFPGAAGEFSIYEDAGNDQRYVAEYATTRVTSQLENRIQRIKIAPREGHYRGMNHSKDYLVRLYGAEMPRSVSLNGMKVNYTVLPNSSEWSYCGKEFMVSIPISNADCNKSYEIVVEFDKANVVDVNDGMIKQLKTLHRAIANRKFKYAGNYVVPEVTGFCSETNLKVSYDPDNFCHYINYFKTHFQEAMEITLKDDLVSPFAK
;
A
#
# COMPACT_ATOMS: atom_id res chain seq x y z
N ASN A 1 -8.21 -1.46 -14.25
CA ASN A 1 -7.24 -1.88 -13.21
C ASN A 1 -7.80 -1.81 -11.79
N ILE A 2 -8.92 -1.10 -11.58
CA ILE A 2 -9.61 -0.97 -10.29
C ILE A 2 -11.03 -1.50 -10.42
N LEU A 3 -11.47 -2.29 -9.44
CA LEU A 3 -12.84 -2.75 -9.26
C LEU A 3 -13.32 -2.27 -7.90
N VAL A 4 -14.56 -1.81 -7.82
CA VAL A 4 -15.20 -1.39 -6.58
C VAL A 4 -16.52 -2.13 -6.45
N ALA A 5 -16.78 -2.72 -5.28
CA ALA A 5 -18.05 -3.33 -4.97
C ALA A 5 -18.80 -2.44 -3.96
N PRO A 6 -20.04 -2.00 -4.23
CA PRO A 6 -20.78 -1.16 -3.29
C PRO A 6 -21.22 -1.97 -2.07
N ILE A 7 -21.16 -1.34 -0.88
CA ILE A 7 -21.73 -1.90 0.34
C ILE A 7 -23.23 -1.61 0.34
N GLY A 8 -24.04 -2.64 0.07
CA GLY A 8 -25.51 -2.53 0.04
C GLY A 8 -26.21 -3.21 1.23
N ALA A 9 -25.47 -3.95 2.05
CA ALA A 9 -26.00 -4.62 3.23
C ALA A 9 -25.82 -3.77 4.51
N PRO A 10 -26.76 -3.83 5.46
CA PRO A 10 -26.58 -3.18 6.75
C PRO A 10 -25.38 -3.77 7.51
N MET A 11 -24.83 -2.97 8.40
CA MET A 11 -23.74 -3.42 9.26
C MET A 11 -24.28 -4.24 10.44
N GLU A 12 -23.76 -5.45 10.62
CA GLU A 12 -24.04 -6.32 11.74
C GLU A 12 -22.73 -6.63 12.49
N ASN A 13 -22.74 -6.52 13.83
CA ASN A 13 -21.55 -6.76 14.65
C ASN A 13 -20.30 -5.96 14.22
N GLY A 14 -20.50 -4.76 13.66
CA GLY A 14 -19.41 -3.86 13.26
C GLY A 14 -18.85 -4.10 11.86
N VAL A 15 -19.43 -5.00 11.08
CA VAL A 15 -19.05 -5.29 9.69
C VAL A 15 -20.27 -5.45 8.79
N SER A 16 -20.09 -5.19 7.50
CA SER A 16 -21.08 -5.50 6.45
C SER A 16 -20.54 -6.60 5.54
N ASP A 17 -21.38 -7.58 5.24
CA ASP A 17 -21.06 -8.62 4.26
C ASP A 17 -21.25 -8.06 2.84
N VAL A 18 -20.24 -8.18 2.01
CA VAL A 18 -20.26 -7.70 0.62
C VAL A 18 -19.95 -8.85 -0.31
N LYS A 19 -20.86 -9.10 -1.23
CA LYS A 19 -20.67 -10.07 -2.31
C LYS A 19 -19.84 -9.42 -3.42
N VAL A 20 -18.71 -10.03 -3.74
CA VAL A 20 -17.74 -9.51 -4.71
C VAL A 20 -17.47 -10.56 -5.78
N TRP A 21 -17.57 -10.14 -7.03
CA TRP A 21 -17.12 -10.91 -8.19
C TRP A 21 -15.77 -10.37 -8.67
N LEU A 22 -14.73 -11.23 -8.66
CA LEU A 22 -13.41 -10.90 -9.19
C LEU A 22 -13.24 -11.54 -10.58
N PRO A 23 -13.03 -10.75 -11.66
CA PRO A 23 -12.83 -11.26 -13.01
C PRO A 23 -11.64 -12.22 -13.11
N ALA A 24 -11.81 -13.26 -13.95
CA ALA A 24 -10.77 -14.25 -14.23
C ALA A 24 -9.57 -13.66 -15.00
N GLY A 25 -8.46 -14.40 -15.00
CA GLY A 25 -7.25 -14.07 -15.77
C GLY A 25 -6.27 -13.14 -15.06
N ASN A 26 -6.57 -12.71 -13.85
CA ASN A 26 -5.68 -11.91 -13.00
C ASN A 26 -5.94 -12.20 -11.53
N ASP A 27 -4.95 -11.90 -10.68
CA ASP A 27 -5.11 -11.79 -9.25
C ASP A 27 -5.42 -10.34 -8.86
N TRP A 28 -6.04 -10.17 -7.68
CA TRP A 28 -6.57 -8.89 -7.23
C TRP A 28 -6.15 -8.59 -5.79
N TYR A 29 -5.55 -7.44 -5.57
CA TYR A 29 -5.32 -6.92 -4.23
C TYR A 29 -6.60 -6.30 -3.67
N GLU A 30 -7.04 -6.75 -2.51
CA GLU A 30 -7.99 -6.00 -1.69
C GLU A 30 -7.23 -4.87 -1.00
N TRP A 31 -7.39 -3.64 -1.49
CA TRP A 31 -6.49 -2.51 -1.18
C TRP A 31 -6.28 -2.27 0.31
N HIS A 32 -7.39 -2.21 1.08
CA HIS A 32 -7.31 -1.81 2.49
C HIS A 32 -6.90 -2.93 3.45
N THR A 33 -6.88 -4.16 3.01
CA THR A 33 -6.54 -5.33 3.83
C THR A 33 -5.21 -5.97 3.44
N GLY A 34 -4.69 -5.65 2.25
CA GLY A 34 -3.49 -6.23 1.67
C GLY A 34 -3.64 -7.70 1.27
N THR A 35 -4.88 -8.23 1.22
CA THR A 35 -5.14 -9.60 0.81
C THR A 35 -5.01 -9.72 -0.71
N LEU A 36 -4.26 -10.71 -1.19
CA LEU A 36 -4.23 -11.10 -2.59
C LEU A 36 -5.27 -12.20 -2.81
N LEU A 37 -6.14 -11.99 -3.78
CA LEU A 37 -7.24 -12.89 -4.12
C LEU A 37 -7.14 -13.32 -5.58
N ASN A 38 -7.35 -14.61 -5.84
CA ASN A 38 -7.42 -15.11 -7.21
C ASN A 38 -8.64 -14.55 -7.93
N GLY A 39 -8.51 -14.28 -9.22
CA GLY A 39 -9.66 -13.96 -10.05
C GLY A 39 -10.49 -15.17 -10.45
N GLY A 40 -11.61 -14.93 -11.13
CA GLY A 40 -12.53 -15.97 -11.61
C GLY A 40 -13.43 -16.53 -10.52
N GLN A 41 -13.66 -15.79 -9.43
CA GLN A 41 -14.48 -16.28 -8.32
C GLN A 41 -15.40 -15.21 -7.75
N GLU A 42 -16.43 -15.67 -7.08
CA GLU A 42 -17.33 -14.87 -6.27
C GLU A 42 -17.05 -15.13 -4.79
N LEU A 43 -16.95 -14.07 -4.01
CA LEU A 43 -16.57 -14.11 -2.60
C LEU A 43 -17.55 -13.29 -1.76
N ILE A 44 -17.74 -13.66 -0.51
CA ILE A 44 -18.31 -12.80 0.51
C ILE A 44 -17.15 -12.27 1.36
N ARG A 45 -17.02 -10.94 1.42
CA ARG A 45 -15.97 -10.25 2.18
C ARG A 45 -16.60 -9.33 3.20
N GLN A 46 -15.94 -9.13 4.34
CA GLN A 46 -16.43 -8.32 5.45
C GLN A 46 -15.65 -7.01 5.53
N PHE A 47 -16.38 -5.91 5.59
CA PHE A 47 -15.83 -4.56 5.68
C PHE A 47 -16.41 -3.81 6.88
N SER A 48 -15.55 -3.14 7.63
CA SER A 48 -15.97 -2.19 8.66
C SER A 48 -16.34 -0.85 8.02
N ILE A 49 -16.92 0.06 8.79
CA ILE A 49 -17.32 1.40 8.32
C ILE A 49 -16.15 2.24 7.77
N GLU A 50 -14.93 1.91 8.17
CA GLU A 50 -13.71 2.61 7.73
C GLU A 50 -13.10 2.01 6.46
N GLU A 51 -13.66 0.92 5.94
CA GLU A 51 -13.10 0.17 4.81
C GLU A 51 -14.03 0.23 3.61
N TYR A 52 -13.44 0.25 2.41
CA TYR A 52 -14.17 0.19 1.14
C TYR A 52 -13.74 -1.04 0.36
N PRO A 53 -14.69 -1.74 -0.31
CA PRO A 53 -14.37 -2.87 -1.17
C PRO A 53 -13.71 -2.39 -2.48
N ILE A 54 -12.43 -2.05 -2.43
CA ILE A 54 -11.61 -1.65 -3.57
C ILE A 54 -10.62 -2.77 -3.86
N TYR A 55 -10.63 -3.23 -5.10
CA TYR A 55 -9.74 -4.27 -5.61
C TYR A 55 -8.90 -3.71 -6.73
N VAL A 56 -7.60 -3.97 -6.68
CA VAL A 56 -6.64 -3.53 -7.70
C VAL A 56 -6.00 -4.75 -8.33
N LYS A 57 -5.99 -4.77 -9.65
CA LYS A 57 -5.35 -5.84 -10.42
C LYS A 57 -3.86 -5.95 -10.07
N ALA A 58 -3.38 -7.17 -9.82
CA ALA A 58 -1.95 -7.41 -9.65
C ALA A 58 -1.19 -6.99 -10.94
N GLY A 59 -0.08 -6.29 -10.77
CA GLY A 59 0.69 -5.65 -11.83
C GLY A 59 0.21 -4.24 -12.20
N ALA A 60 -0.88 -3.73 -11.62
CA ALA A 60 -1.41 -2.42 -12.00
C ALA A 60 -0.48 -1.26 -11.60
N VAL A 61 -0.46 -0.26 -12.47
CA VAL A 61 0.10 1.08 -12.24
C VAL A 61 -1.08 2.04 -12.05
N ILE A 62 -1.15 2.71 -10.89
CA ILE A 62 -2.25 3.62 -10.54
C ILE A 62 -1.69 5.00 -10.23
N PRO A 63 -1.84 5.98 -11.13
CA PRO A 63 -1.48 7.35 -10.83
C PRO A 63 -2.48 7.97 -9.85
N MET A 64 -1.97 8.71 -8.87
CA MET A 64 -2.75 9.36 -7.83
C MET A 64 -2.18 10.74 -7.52
N TYR A 65 -2.99 11.59 -6.91
CA TYR A 65 -2.55 12.83 -6.29
C TYR A 65 -2.57 12.71 -4.76
N GLY A 66 -1.80 13.57 -4.10
CA GLY A 66 -1.80 13.68 -2.65
C GLY A 66 -3.04 14.41 -2.13
N LYS A 67 -3.25 14.36 -0.82
CA LYS A 67 -4.38 15.02 -0.12
C LYS A 67 -4.37 16.54 -0.27
N GLU A 68 -3.23 17.11 -0.63
CA GLU A 68 -3.03 18.54 -0.87
C GLU A 68 -3.68 19.06 -2.17
N VAL A 69 -4.07 18.15 -3.07
CA VAL A 69 -4.68 18.52 -4.35
C VAL A 69 -6.19 18.58 -4.19
N ASN A 70 -6.76 19.76 -4.32
CA ASN A 70 -8.21 19.99 -4.25
C ASN A 70 -8.87 20.07 -5.63
N SER A 71 -8.11 20.49 -6.65
CA SER A 71 -8.55 20.60 -8.03
C SER A 71 -7.44 20.20 -8.99
N LEU A 72 -7.78 19.61 -10.12
CA LEU A 72 -6.83 19.32 -11.20
C LEU A 72 -6.37 20.61 -11.93
N ASP A 73 -7.13 21.69 -11.81
CA ASP A 73 -6.75 23.01 -12.33
C ASP A 73 -5.49 23.58 -11.64
N ASP A 74 -5.16 23.10 -10.45
CA ASP A 74 -3.97 23.50 -9.70
C ASP A 74 -2.66 23.04 -10.35
N ASN A 75 -2.72 22.20 -11.39
CA ASN A 75 -1.56 21.62 -12.08
C ASN A 75 -0.48 21.10 -11.10
N PRO A 76 -0.79 20.11 -10.28
CA PRO A 76 0.05 19.71 -9.17
C PRO A 76 1.39 19.16 -9.62
N LYS A 77 2.48 19.65 -9.00
CA LYS A 77 3.84 19.15 -9.26
C LYS A 77 4.05 17.73 -8.72
N LYS A 78 3.40 17.37 -7.61
CA LYS A 78 3.56 16.08 -6.96
C LYS A 78 2.63 15.05 -7.60
N GLN A 79 3.23 13.97 -8.09
CA GLN A 79 2.54 12.84 -8.68
C GLN A 79 2.87 11.56 -7.90
N ILE A 80 1.86 10.89 -7.36
CA ILE A 80 2.02 9.58 -6.75
C ILE A 80 1.81 8.51 -7.83
N ILE A 81 2.71 7.54 -7.90
CA ILE A 81 2.62 6.40 -8.81
C ILE A 81 2.52 5.14 -7.95
N GLY A 82 1.30 4.63 -7.79
CA GLY A 82 1.03 3.38 -7.06
C GLY A 82 1.32 2.17 -7.93
N ILE A 83 2.11 1.25 -7.43
CA ILE A 83 2.45 -0.03 -8.05
C ILE A 83 1.90 -1.15 -7.17
N PHE A 84 1.13 -2.03 -7.77
CA PHE A 84 0.67 -3.26 -7.13
C PHE A 84 1.48 -4.41 -7.73
N PRO A 85 2.44 -5.02 -6.99
CA PRO A 85 3.35 -6.01 -7.54
C PRO A 85 2.61 -7.17 -8.22
N GLY A 86 3.19 -7.72 -9.30
CA GLY A 86 2.58 -8.79 -10.09
C GLY A 86 3.22 -8.87 -11.47
N ALA A 87 2.48 -9.44 -12.43
CA ALA A 87 2.90 -9.48 -13.83
C ALA A 87 3.14 -8.07 -14.37
N ALA A 88 3.63 -7.98 -15.60
CA ALA A 88 3.87 -6.69 -16.25
C ALA A 88 2.58 -5.85 -16.35
N GLY A 89 2.70 -4.56 -16.06
CA GLY A 89 1.63 -3.59 -16.19
C GLY A 89 2.14 -2.25 -16.71
N GLU A 90 1.22 -1.46 -17.22
CA GLU A 90 1.51 -0.11 -17.71
C GLU A 90 0.34 0.83 -17.55
N PHE A 91 0.65 2.11 -17.52
CA PHE A 91 -0.32 3.19 -17.57
C PHE A 91 0.28 4.42 -18.26
N SER A 92 -0.51 5.10 -19.10
CA SER A 92 -0.16 6.40 -19.67
C SER A 92 -0.88 7.50 -18.90
N ILE A 93 -0.13 8.25 -18.12
CA ILE A 93 -0.63 9.42 -17.37
C ILE A 93 -0.92 10.50 -18.38
N TYR A 94 -2.16 10.93 -18.47
CA TYR A 94 -2.61 11.99 -19.33
C TYR A 94 -2.67 13.32 -18.57
N GLU A 95 -2.27 14.42 -19.25
CA GLU A 95 -2.26 15.76 -18.70
C GLU A 95 -2.64 16.77 -19.79
N ASP A 96 -3.45 17.77 -19.41
CA ASP A 96 -3.81 18.92 -20.24
C ASP A 96 -3.96 20.19 -19.39
N ALA A 97 -4.45 21.28 -19.98
CA ALA A 97 -4.66 22.54 -19.28
C ALA A 97 -5.89 22.54 -18.33
N GLY A 98 -6.70 21.48 -18.32
CA GLY A 98 -7.78 21.20 -17.36
C GLY A 98 -9.13 21.84 -17.68
N ASN A 99 -9.21 23.04 -18.18
CA ASN A 99 -10.45 23.82 -18.20
C ASN A 99 -10.84 24.40 -19.58
N ASP A 100 -10.29 23.89 -20.67
CA ASP A 100 -10.63 24.34 -22.01
C ASP A 100 -10.76 23.19 -23.01
N GLN A 101 -11.27 23.46 -24.21
CA GLN A 101 -11.49 22.44 -25.24
C GLN A 101 -10.24 22.12 -26.08
N ARG A 102 -9.08 22.69 -25.78
CA ARG A 102 -7.83 22.45 -26.49
C ARG A 102 -7.23 21.08 -26.22
N TYR A 103 -7.72 20.38 -25.22
CA TYR A 103 -7.31 19.02 -24.88
C TYR A 103 -7.31 18.04 -26.08
N VAL A 104 -8.05 18.34 -27.14
CA VAL A 104 -8.07 17.53 -28.37
C VAL A 104 -6.73 17.56 -29.11
N ALA A 105 -5.99 18.68 -29.01
CA ALA A 105 -4.71 18.90 -29.69
C ALA A 105 -3.54 19.25 -28.76
N GLU A 106 -3.85 19.80 -27.58
CA GLU A 106 -2.85 20.23 -26.59
C GLU A 106 -2.93 19.36 -25.33
N TYR A 107 -2.20 18.27 -25.33
CA TYR A 107 -2.06 17.36 -24.19
C TYR A 107 -0.67 16.76 -24.14
N ALA A 108 -0.34 16.18 -23.01
CA ALA A 108 0.89 15.41 -22.83
C ALA A 108 0.60 14.08 -22.17
N THR A 109 1.44 13.10 -22.45
CA THR A 109 1.36 11.78 -21.83
C THR A 109 2.71 11.35 -21.25
N THR A 110 2.67 10.66 -20.11
CA THR A 110 3.85 10.05 -19.49
C THR A 110 3.56 8.56 -19.30
N ARG A 111 4.24 7.70 -20.05
CA ARG A 111 4.08 6.26 -19.92
C ARG A 111 4.87 5.75 -18.73
N VAL A 112 4.22 4.97 -17.88
CA VAL A 112 4.83 4.26 -16.76
C VAL A 112 4.64 2.78 -16.97
N THR A 113 5.73 2.00 -16.88
CA THR A 113 5.70 0.55 -16.94
C THR A 113 6.21 -0.05 -15.64
N SER A 114 5.69 -1.21 -15.29
CA SER A 114 6.06 -1.94 -14.08
C SER A 114 6.13 -3.43 -14.39
N GLN A 115 7.17 -4.11 -13.92
CA GLN A 115 7.35 -5.55 -14.12
C GLN A 115 8.05 -6.16 -12.92
N LEU A 116 7.44 -7.18 -12.34
CA LEU A 116 8.07 -8.04 -11.35
C LEU A 116 8.50 -9.34 -12.01
N GLU A 117 9.81 -9.60 -12.01
CA GLU A 117 10.39 -10.82 -12.50
C GLU A 117 11.39 -11.38 -11.48
N ASN A 118 11.19 -12.63 -11.10
CA ASN A 118 11.93 -13.28 -10.02
C ASN A 118 11.80 -12.50 -8.71
N ARG A 119 12.81 -11.73 -8.34
CA ARG A 119 12.87 -10.93 -7.10
C ARG A 119 13.11 -9.46 -7.38
N ILE A 120 12.94 -9.06 -8.64
CA ILE A 120 13.29 -7.72 -9.09
C ILE A 120 12.05 -7.05 -9.65
N GLN A 121 11.63 -5.97 -9.01
CA GLN A 121 10.61 -5.06 -9.52
C GLN A 121 11.30 -3.95 -10.30
N ARG A 122 11.02 -3.86 -11.60
CA ARG A 122 11.49 -2.77 -12.45
C ARG A 122 10.35 -1.83 -12.75
N ILE A 123 10.56 -0.55 -12.54
CA ILE A 123 9.57 0.50 -12.83
C ILE A 123 10.28 1.52 -13.71
N LYS A 124 9.67 1.85 -14.84
CA LYS A 124 10.20 2.86 -15.76
C LYS A 124 9.17 3.96 -15.97
N ILE A 125 9.58 5.19 -15.72
CA ILE A 125 8.85 6.41 -16.08
C ILE A 125 9.51 6.92 -17.37
N ALA A 126 8.77 6.91 -18.47
CA ALA A 126 9.27 7.39 -19.76
C ALA A 126 9.33 8.92 -19.81
N PRO A 127 10.11 9.51 -20.71
CA PRO A 127 10.00 10.93 -21.02
C PRO A 127 8.56 11.27 -21.38
N ARG A 128 8.13 12.47 -20.98
CA ARG A 128 6.81 12.98 -21.34
C ARG A 128 6.77 13.29 -22.85
N GLU A 129 5.68 12.90 -23.49
CA GLU A 129 5.40 13.17 -24.90
C GLU A 129 4.23 14.15 -25.02
N GLY A 130 4.30 15.07 -25.99
CA GLY A 130 3.26 16.09 -26.20
C GLY A 130 3.51 17.37 -25.43
N HIS A 131 2.58 18.33 -25.56
CA HIS A 131 2.70 19.65 -25.00
C HIS A 131 1.31 20.26 -24.76
N TYR A 132 1.16 20.98 -23.65
CA TYR A 132 0.00 21.82 -23.37
C TYR A 132 0.43 23.11 -22.66
N ARG A 133 -0.41 24.14 -22.73
CA ARG A 133 -0.11 25.43 -22.13
C ARG A 133 -0.07 25.34 -20.60
N GLY A 134 1.02 25.83 -19.99
CA GLY A 134 1.17 25.84 -18.52
C GLY A 134 1.71 24.56 -17.93
N MET A 135 2.15 23.60 -18.74
CA MET A 135 2.70 22.35 -18.21
C MET A 135 3.97 22.56 -17.37
N ASN A 136 4.11 21.80 -16.30
CA ASN A 136 5.31 21.79 -15.46
C ASN A 136 6.48 21.15 -16.21
N HIS A 137 7.67 21.74 -16.15
CA HIS A 137 8.90 21.17 -16.72
C HIS A 137 9.50 20.08 -15.83
N SER A 138 9.23 20.13 -14.53
CA SER A 138 9.66 19.12 -13.56
C SER A 138 8.51 18.72 -12.65
N LYS A 139 8.58 17.49 -12.13
CA LYS A 139 7.64 16.92 -11.16
C LYS A 139 8.37 16.28 -9.99
N ASP A 140 7.68 16.17 -8.87
CA ASP A 140 8.07 15.34 -7.76
C ASP A 140 7.28 14.02 -7.85
N TYR A 141 7.94 12.95 -8.28
CA TYR A 141 7.33 11.64 -8.28
C TYR A 141 7.50 10.96 -6.91
N LEU A 142 6.44 10.35 -6.41
CA LEU A 142 6.49 9.45 -5.27
C LEU A 142 6.00 8.08 -5.72
N VAL A 143 6.94 7.18 -5.99
CA VAL A 143 6.60 5.80 -6.35
C VAL A 143 6.33 5.00 -5.09
N ARG A 144 5.15 4.35 -5.03
CA ARG A 144 4.71 3.51 -3.92
C ARG A 144 4.45 2.10 -4.39
N LEU A 145 5.14 1.13 -3.81
CA LEU A 145 4.83 -0.28 -4.01
C LEU A 145 3.96 -0.75 -2.85
N TYR A 146 2.72 -1.13 -3.16
CA TYR A 146 1.75 -1.58 -2.18
C TYR A 146 1.83 -3.09 -1.98
N GLY A 147 1.63 -3.54 -0.74
CA GLY A 147 1.63 -4.96 -0.41
C GLY A 147 3.00 -5.65 -0.59
N ALA A 148 4.08 -4.90 -0.62
CA ALA A 148 5.42 -5.40 -0.83
C ALA A 148 6.12 -5.74 0.50
N GLU A 149 7.03 -6.73 0.47
CA GLU A 149 7.97 -6.94 1.58
C GLU A 149 9.04 -5.84 1.64
N MET A 150 9.85 -5.86 2.69
CA MET A 150 11.00 -4.98 2.83
C MET A 150 12.02 -5.25 1.73
N PRO A 151 12.38 -4.26 0.90
CA PRO A 151 13.42 -4.43 -0.12
C PRO A 151 14.81 -4.66 0.47
N ARG A 152 15.59 -5.48 -0.18
CA ARG A 152 17.04 -5.60 0.06
C ARG A 152 17.79 -4.38 -0.45
N SER A 153 17.39 -3.88 -1.60
CA SER A 153 18.00 -2.70 -2.21
C SER A 153 17.04 -1.97 -3.12
N VAL A 154 17.26 -0.65 -3.26
CA VAL A 154 16.59 0.22 -4.22
C VAL A 154 17.65 0.99 -5.00
N SER A 155 17.50 1.07 -6.32
CA SER A 155 18.32 1.94 -7.16
C SER A 155 17.45 2.79 -8.08
N LEU A 156 17.97 3.98 -8.42
CA LEU A 156 17.40 4.93 -9.37
C LEU A 156 18.44 5.21 -10.45
N ASN A 157 18.12 4.91 -11.70
CA ASN A 157 19.04 5.05 -12.84
C ASN A 157 20.40 4.40 -12.59
N GLY A 158 20.41 3.20 -12.00
CA GLY A 158 21.60 2.44 -11.64
C GLY A 158 22.35 2.92 -10.38
N MET A 159 21.96 4.03 -9.77
CA MET A 159 22.55 4.52 -8.52
C MET A 159 21.75 4.02 -7.31
N LYS A 160 22.45 3.48 -6.32
CA LYS A 160 21.84 3.04 -5.07
C LYS A 160 21.16 4.22 -4.34
N VAL A 161 19.93 4.02 -3.91
CA VAL A 161 19.20 4.94 -3.02
C VAL A 161 19.27 4.38 -1.61
N ASN A 162 19.58 5.23 -0.62
CA ASN A 162 19.66 4.79 0.77
C ASN A 162 18.28 4.59 1.39
N TYR A 163 18.22 3.72 2.39
CA TYR A 163 17.06 3.54 3.24
C TYR A 163 17.01 4.56 4.36
N THR A 164 15.84 5.02 4.71
CA THR A 164 15.59 5.81 5.91
C THR A 164 14.31 5.36 6.61
N VAL A 165 14.33 5.36 7.93
CA VAL A 165 13.13 5.13 8.75
C VAL A 165 12.22 6.36 8.77
N LEU A 166 12.76 7.55 8.50
CA LEU A 166 12.00 8.80 8.44
C LEU A 166 11.90 9.24 6.98
N PRO A 167 10.68 9.33 6.41
CA PRO A 167 10.50 9.77 5.02
C PRO A 167 11.12 11.14 4.80
N ASN A 168 11.96 11.26 3.79
CA ASN A 168 12.53 12.52 3.33
C ASN A 168 12.47 12.63 1.80
N SER A 169 13.04 13.69 1.23
CA SER A 169 12.95 13.98 -0.20
C SER A 169 13.94 13.21 -1.08
N SER A 170 14.85 12.40 -0.54
CA SER A 170 15.92 11.78 -1.32
C SER A 170 16.15 10.28 -1.06
N GLU A 171 15.60 9.73 0.01
CA GLU A 171 15.81 8.35 0.43
C GLU A 171 14.51 7.55 0.38
N TRP A 172 14.59 6.24 0.16
CA TRP A 172 13.40 5.41 0.22
C TRP A 172 13.07 4.99 1.65
N SER A 173 11.80 4.74 1.90
CA SER A 173 11.30 4.33 3.22
C SER A 173 10.29 3.19 3.12
N TYR A 174 10.03 2.53 4.25
CA TYR A 174 9.07 1.44 4.37
C TYR A 174 8.01 1.74 5.43
N CYS A 175 6.75 1.59 5.07
CA CYS A 175 5.62 1.73 5.98
C CYS A 175 5.05 0.36 6.32
N GLY A 176 5.32 -0.16 7.51
CA GLY A 176 4.82 -1.45 7.97
C GLY A 176 3.29 -1.49 8.19
N LYS A 177 2.63 -0.34 8.35
CA LYS A 177 1.16 -0.28 8.47
C LYS A 177 0.44 -0.68 7.18
N GLU A 178 1.07 -0.42 6.04
CA GLU A 178 0.50 -0.64 4.72
C GLU A 178 1.33 -1.63 3.90
N PHE A 179 2.41 -2.17 4.45
CA PHE A 179 3.39 -2.98 3.72
C PHE A 179 3.78 -2.30 2.41
N MET A 180 4.21 -1.06 2.54
CA MET A 180 4.41 -0.16 1.41
C MET A 180 5.82 0.41 1.37
N VAL A 181 6.47 0.26 0.22
CA VAL A 181 7.73 0.94 -0.10
C VAL A 181 7.42 2.29 -0.70
N SER A 182 8.11 3.34 -0.27
CA SER A 182 8.00 4.70 -0.82
C SER A 182 9.35 5.17 -1.34
N ILE A 183 9.40 5.56 -2.63
CA ILE A 183 10.62 5.97 -3.34
C ILE A 183 10.38 7.34 -3.95
N PRO A 184 10.93 8.43 -3.37
CA PRO A 184 10.78 9.77 -3.90
C PRO A 184 11.79 10.04 -5.04
N ILE A 185 11.35 10.81 -6.05
CA ILE A 185 12.20 11.38 -7.09
C ILE A 185 11.86 12.85 -7.16
N SER A 186 12.65 13.68 -6.51
CA SER A 186 12.38 15.11 -6.39
C SER A 186 12.89 15.87 -7.61
N ASN A 187 12.12 16.87 -8.03
CA ASN A 187 12.44 17.78 -9.14
C ASN A 187 12.85 17.03 -10.43
N ALA A 188 12.14 15.94 -10.72
CA ALA A 188 12.38 15.11 -11.90
C ALA A 188 12.09 15.89 -13.18
N ASP A 189 13.06 16.03 -14.07
CA ASP A 189 12.88 16.60 -15.40
C ASP A 189 11.93 15.73 -16.23
N CYS A 190 10.78 16.24 -16.61
CA CYS A 190 9.75 15.48 -17.31
C CYS A 190 10.19 15.00 -18.71
N ASN A 191 11.28 15.54 -19.27
CA ASN A 191 11.83 15.13 -20.57
C ASN A 191 12.84 13.96 -20.44
N LYS A 192 13.09 13.47 -19.23
CA LYS A 192 14.03 12.36 -18.98
C LYS A 192 13.30 11.10 -18.58
N SER A 193 13.96 9.96 -18.81
CA SER A 193 13.51 8.67 -18.34
C SER A 193 14.07 8.39 -16.94
N TYR A 194 13.27 7.73 -16.10
CA TYR A 194 13.69 7.26 -14.78
C TYR A 194 13.43 5.77 -14.68
N GLU A 195 14.47 5.02 -14.32
CA GLU A 195 14.39 3.58 -14.06
C GLU A 195 14.63 3.33 -12.57
N ILE A 196 13.66 2.72 -11.94
CA ILE A 196 13.71 2.30 -10.53
C ILE A 196 13.81 0.78 -10.52
N VAL A 197 14.80 0.25 -9.80
CA VAL A 197 14.95 -1.18 -9.58
C VAL A 197 14.89 -1.45 -8.09
N VAL A 198 13.95 -2.31 -7.68
CA VAL A 198 13.75 -2.75 -6.31
C VAL A 198 14.04 -4.24 -6.23
N GLU A 199 15.01 -4.63 -5.42
CA GLU A 199 15.37 -6.03 -5.23
C GLU A 199 14.83 -6.53 -3.89
N PHE A 200 14.27 -7.73 -3.90
CA PHE A 200 13.73 -8.41 -2.73
C PHE A 200 14.54 -9.68 -2.41
N ASP A 201 14.49 -10.14 -1.17
CA ASP A 201 15.20 -11.36 -0.76
C ASP A 201 14.48 -12.63 -1.21
N LYS A 202 13.14 -12.60 -1.30
CA LYS A 202 12.31 -13.74 -1.67
C LYS A 202 11.65 -13.56 -3.04
N ALA A 203 11.37 -14.69 -3.72
CA ALA A 203 10.71 -14.67 -5.03
C ALA A 203 9.24 -14.23 -4.96
N ASN A 204 8.54 -14.52 -3.86
CA ASN A 204 7.13 -14.18 -3.66
C ASN A 204 7.01 -12.97 -2.74
N VAL A 205 7.10 -11.79 -3.34
CA VAL A 205 6.95 -10.50 -2.67
C VAL A 205 5.54 -10.33 -2.06
N VAL A 206 4.57 -11.05 -2.58
CA VAL A 206 3.14 -10.86 -2.32
C VAL A 206 2.65 -11.70 -1.14
N ASP A 207 3.21 -12.90 -0.92
CA ASP A 207 2.77 -13.82 0.13
C ASP A 207 3.09 -13.32 1.55
N VAL A 208 3.91 -12.28 1.66
CA VAL A 208 4.38 -11.80 2.95
C VAL A 208 3.27 -11.20 3.77
N ASN A 209 2.35 -10.48 3.13
CA ASN A 209 1.35 -9.74 3.90
C ASN A 209 -0.07 -10.33 3.85
N ASP A 210 -0.35 -11.35 3.11
CA ASP A 210 -1.66 -11.97 2.85
C ASP A 210 -2.71 -11.73 3.95
N GLY A 211 -3.41 -10.60 3.84
CA GLY A 211 -4.39 -10.15 4.84
C GLY A 211 -3.81 -9.64 6.17
N MET A 212 -2.49 -9.58 6.34
CA MET A 212 -1.85 -9.17 7.61
C MET A 212 -2.21 -7.73 8.01
N ILE A 213 -2.42 -6.82 7.05
CA ILE A 213 -2.88 -5.46 7.33
C ILE A 213 -4.21 -5.49 8.08
N LYS A 214 -5.17 -6.31 7.62
CA LYS A 214 -6.48 -6.48 8.29
C LYS A 214 -6.32 -7.13 9.65
N GLN A 215 -5.49 -8.16 9.74
CA GLN A 215 -5.22 -8.87 11.01
C GLN A 215 -4.63 -7.93 12.06
N LEU A 216 -3.63 -7.11 11.70
CA LEU A 216 -3.05 -6.09 12.58
C LEU A 216 -4.09 -5.05 13.02
N LYS A 217 -4.90 -4.52 12.10
CA LYS A 217 -6.00 -3.60 12.44
C LYS A 217 -6.99 -4.24 13.42
N THR A 218 -7.32 -5.52 13.21
CA THR A 218 -8.24 -6.26 14.08
C THR A 218 -7.65 -6.44 15.50
N LEU A 219 -6.37 -6.81 15.60
CA LEU A 219 -5.68 -6.94 16.89
C LEU A 219 -5.59 -5.59 17.62
N HIS A 220 -5.22 -4.52 16.92
CA HIS A 220 -5.17 -3.18 17.51
C HIS A 220 -6.54 -2.73 18.04
N ARG A 221 -7.62 -3.00 17.31
CA ARG A 221 -8.99 -2.70 17.73
C ARG A 221 -9.38 -3.52 18.98
N ALA A 222 -9.04 -4.81 19.01
CA ALA A 222 -9.28 -5.66 20.17
C ALA A 222 -8.56 -5.13 21.42
N ILE A 223 -7.27 -4.77 21.30
CA ILE A 223 -6.50 -4.17 22.40
C ILE A 223 -7.12 -2.84 22.84
N ALA A 224 -7.51 -1.97 21.92
CA ALA A 224 -8.13 -0.69 22.23
C ALA A 224 -9.45 -0.85 22.99
N ASN A 225 -10.29 -1.79 22.56
CA ASN A 225 -11.55 -2.12 23.23
C ASN A 225 -11.33 -2.64 24.66
N ARG A 226 -10.29 -3.45 24.89
CA ARG A 226 -9.94 -3.91 26.24
C ARG A 226 -9.43 -2.78 27.11
N LYS A 227 -8.55 -1.92 26.59
CA LYS A 227 -8.08 -0.72 27.31
C LYS A 227 -9.25 0.18 27.70
N PHE A 228 -10.22 0.37 26.81
CA PHE A 228 -11.42 1.16 27.08
C PHE A 228 -12.30 0.49 28.16
N LYS A 229 -12.61 -0.82 28.01
CA LYS A 229 -13.44 -1.59 28.96
C LYS A 229 -12.88 -1.53 30.39
N TYR A 230 -11.55 -1.58 30.53
CA TYR A 230 -10.89 -1.59 31.83
C TYR A 230 -10.29 -0.23 32.25
N ALA A 231 -10.74 0.86 31.64
CA ALA A 231 -10.31 2.23 31.96
C ALA A 231 -8.76 2.40 31.99
N GLY A 232 -8.07 1.75 31.04
CA GLY A 232 -6.61 1.80 30.96
C GLY A 232 -5.85 0.77 31.80
N ASN A 233 -6.53 0.01 32.66
CA ASN A 233 -5.90 -1.00 33.52
C ASN A 233 -5.65 -2.36 32.83
N TYR A 234 -5.97 -2.48 31.54
CA TYR A 234 -5.70 -3.68 30.77
C TYR A 234 -4.20 -3.85 30.55
N VAL A 235 -3.66 -4.99 31.00
CA VAL A 235 -2.28 -5.37 30.77
C VAL A 235 -2.20 -6.15 29.47
N VAL A 236 -1.46 -5.60 28.49
CA VAL A 236 -1.27 -6.27 27.20
C VAL A 236 -0.29 -7.45 27.39
N PRO A 237 -0.72 -8.69 27.12
CA PRO A 237 0.17 -9.85 27.22
C PRO A 237 1.37 -9.73 26.28
N GLU A 238 2.49 -10.34 26.63
CA GLU A 238 3.73 -10.23 25.87
C GLU A 238 3.57 -10.66 24.41
N VAL A 239 2.96 -11.82 24.15
CA VAL A 239 2.70 -12.31 22.79
C VAL A 239 1.80 -11.35 22.00
N THR A 240 0.78 -10.79 22.63
CA THR A 240 -0.12 -9.81 22.02
C THR A 240 0.63 -8.50 21.71
N GLY A 241 1.45 -8.03 22.66
CA GLY A 241 2.29 -6.85 22.50
C GLY A 241 3.25 -7.01 21.32
N PHE A 242 3.97 -8.12 21.29
CA PHE A 242 4.91 -8.41 20.21
C PHE A 242 4.23 -8.46 18.84
N CYS A 243 3.08 -9.13 18.71
CA CYS A 243 2.29 -9.17 17.48
C CYS A 243 1.79 -7.77 17.08
N SER A 244 1.29 -6.98 18.04
CA SER A 244 0.73 -5.66 17.76
C SER A 244 1.77 -4.64 17.29
N GLU A 245 3.04 -4.84 17.65
CA GLU A 245 4.17 -3.98 17.25
C GLU A 245 4.81 -4.36 15.91
N THR A 246 4.37 -5.46 15.29
CA THR A 246 4.98 -5.96 14.04
C THR A 246 5.08 -4.88 12.97
N ASN A 247 4.02 -4.06 12.79
CA ASN A 247 4.01 -2.98 11.80
C ASN A 247 5.05 -1.88 12.07
N LEU A 248 5.46 -1.68 13.31
CA LEU A 248 6.54 -0.75 13.68
C LEU A 248 7.90 -1.43 13.51
N LYS A 249 8.05 -2.64 14.05
CA LYS A 249 9.31 -3.39 14.00
C LYS A 249 9.82 -3.60 12.58
N VAL A 250 8.94 -3.97 11.64
CA VAL A 250 9.33 -4.14 10.23
C VAL A 250 9.79 -2.86 9.56
N SER A 251 9.44 -1.69 10.10
CA SER A 251 9.90 -0.39 9.58
C SER A 251 11.22 0.07 10.22
N TYR A 252 11.41 -0.19 11.51
CA TYR A 252 12.55 0.32 12.27
C TYR A 252 13.72 -0.65 12.39
N ASP A 253 13.48 -1.94 12.15
CA ASP A 253 14.49 -3.01 12.21
C ASP A 253 14.34 -3.93 10.98
N PRO A 254 14.73 -3.41 9.79
CA PRO A 254 14.55 -4.11 8.51
C PRO A 254 15.33 -5.42 8.41
N ASP A 255 16.46 -5.54 9.08
CA ASP A 255 17.30 -6.75 9.02
C ASP A 255 16.59 -7.97 9.64
N ASN A 256 15.68 -7.75 10.57
CA ASN A 256 14.86 -8.76 11.21
C ASN A 256 13.43 -8.87 10.65
N PHE A 257 13.15 -8.28 9.49
CA PHE A 257 11.83 -8.28 8.85
C PHE A 257 11.16 -9.66 8.84
N CYS A 258 11.84 -10.67 8.32
CA CYS A 258 11.31 -12.03 8.22
C CYS A 258 10.99 -12.65 9.58
N HIS A 259 11.77 -12.33 10.63
CA HIS A 259 11.51 -12.81 11.98
C HIS A 259 10.17 -12.26 12.50
N TYR A 260 9.94 -10.95 12.38
CA TYR A 260 8.68 -10.33 12.84
C TYR A 260 7.46 -10.85 12.10
N ILE A 261 7.55 -11.00 10.78
CA ILE A 261 6.47 -11.54 9.96
C ILE A 261 6.14 -12.98 10.33
N ASN A 262 7.14 -13.83 10.47
CA ASN A 262 6.95 -15.23 10.85
C ASN A 262 6.37 -15.36 12.27
N TYR A 263 6.88 -14.57 13.23
CA TYR A 263 6.34 -14.54 14.58
C TYR A 263 4.85 -14.18 14.57
N PHE A 264 4.49 -13.08 13.90
CA PHE A 264 3.10 -12.64 13.78
C PHE A 264 2.21 -13.75 13.18
N LYS A 265 2.60 -14.32 12.04
CA LYS A 265 1.83 -15.38 11.36
C LYS A 265 1.61 -16.59 12.26
N THR A 266 2.60 -16.92 13.09
CA THR A 266 2.52 -18.09 13.99
C THR A 266 1.67 -17.81 15.23
N HIS A 267 1.71 -16.59 15.77
CA HIS A 267 1.12 -16.28 17.08
C HIS A 267 -0.12 -15.37 17.02
N PHE A 268 -0.53 -14.93 15.84
CA PHE A 268 -1.68 -14.03 15.72
C PHE A 268 -2.96 -14.59 16.33
N GLN A 269 -3.26 -15.87 16.08
CA GLN A 269 -4.45 -16.52 16.61
C GLN A 269 -4.40 -16.59 18.14
N GLU A 270 -3.26 -16.98 18.70
CA GLU A 270 -3.03 -16.99 20.16
C GLU A 270 -3.18 -15.60 20.76
N ALA A 271 -2.57 -14.57 20.13
CA ALA A 271 -2.68 -13.18 20.56
C ALA A 271 -4.13 -12.69 20.58
N MET A 272 -4.93 -13.05 19.60
CA MET A 272 -6.36 -12.73 19.54
C MET A 272 -7.15 -13.45 20.65
N GLU A 273 -6.93 -14.76 20.83
CA GLU A 273 -7.62 -15.54 21.86
C GLU A 273 -7.33 -15.03 23.27
N ILE A 274 -6.05 -14.75 23.58
CA ILE A 274 -5.65 -14.19 24.86
C ILE A 274 -6.28 -12.81 25.06
N THR A 275 -6.22 -11.94 24.03
CA THR A 275 -6.78 -10.57 24.11
C THR A 275 -8.29 -10.58 24.37
N LEU A 276 -9.01 -11.58 23.86
CA LEU A 276 -10.46 -11.66 24.01
C LEU A 276 -10.90 -12.32 25.33
N LYS A 277 -10.00 -12.94 26.11
CA LYS A 277 -10.32 -13.46 27.47
C LYS A 277 -10.57 -12.33 28.47
N ASP A 278 -11.53 -12.52 29.37
CA ASP A 278 -11.99 -11.47 30.27
C ASP A 278 -11.09 -11.17 31.50
N ASP A 279 -10.06 -11.99 31.75
CA ASP A 279 -9.35 -12.06 33.03
C ASP A 279 -8.07 -11.21 33.15
N LEU A 280 -7.70 -10.48 32.08
CA LEU A 280 -6.43 -9.75 32.01
C LEU A 280 -6.57 -8.29 32.49
N VAL A 281 -6.80 -8.11 33.77
CA VAL A 281 -6.83 -6.79 34.43
C VAL A 281 -5.56 -6.63 35.27
N SER A 282 -5.01 -5.41 35.32
CA SER A 282 -3.86 -5.12 36.17
C SER A 282 -4.16 -5.51 37.64
N PRO A 283 -3.22 -6.20 38.32
CA PRO A 283 -3.38 -6.52 39.75
C PRO A 283 -3.53 -5.28 40.63
N PHE A 284 -3.18 -4.10 40.15
CA PHE A 284 -3.37 -2.80 40.83
C PHE A 284 -4.75 -2.18 40.60
N ALA A 285 -5.65 -2.83 39.88
CA ALA A 285 -7.01 -2.36 39.59
C ALA A 285 -8.06 -2.85 40.62
N LYS A 286 -7.62 -3.48 41.71
CA LYS A 286 -8.49 -3.93 42.79
C LYS A 286 -8.57 -2.92 43.92
#